data_06456d9ad8e08a901f84d57b8ff0ba64
#
_entry.id   06456d9ad8e08a901f84d57b8ff0ba64
#
_cell.length_a   1.000
_cell.length_b   1.000
_cell.length_c   1.000
_cell.angle_alpha   90.00
_cell.angle_beta   90.00
_cell.angle_gamma   90.00
#
_symmetry.space_group_name_H-M   'P 1'
#
loop_
_entity.id
_entity.type
_entity.pdbx_description
1 polymer ?
#
loop_
_entity_poly.entity_id
_entity_poly.type
_entity_poly.pdbx_seq_one_letter_code
_entity_poly.pdbx_strand_id
1 'polypeptide(L)'
;MLEQFIVENFLSFKNREVFSLQPNKGTLKRDHKTEPIKGQWVLKSAAMFGANAGGKSNFVKAIELGKKLVLKGTRTDDLIEFYPFLLSSENKKKDTTIIYHILCDNKKYEYGFSYNAEQISSEWLKQINKNSEYVIFQRETEKSIFEISYLLKLNPKEEESQFLSFLAKATPQRQLFLHEVMSRNIHENVSNIKDLDSVIEWFVNSLKIIFPDTPYKQGVLLKAVDDNDLKRGFGALLRYFNTGIDGVKLIEVQFEKLGIPQDLQRAIKTDLSKSNTDEAFGTLRFDDNLYLINLIDGEIKAKKLMTVHKKIDDADVEPVSYTHLTLPTIA
;
A
#
# COMPACT_ATOMS: atom_id res chain seq x y z
N MET A 1 -10.69 -6.68 -2.21
CA MET A 1 -11.30 -5.32 -2.12
C MET A 1 -11.55 -4.98 -0.66
N LEU A 2 -11.43 -3.70 -0.28
CA LEU A 2 -11.85 -3.23 1.05
C LEU A 2 -13.37 -3.12 1.08
N GLU A 3 -14.02 -3.68 2.09
CA GLU A 3 -15.46 -3.56 2.34
C GLU A 3 -15.75 -2.58 3.47
N GLN A 4 -14.99 -2.70 4.57
CA GLN A 4 -15.06 -1.75 5.69
C GLN A 4 -13.67 -1.56 6.29
N PHE A 5 -13.45 -0.39 6.87
CA PHE A 5 -12.30 -0.09 7.70
C PHE A 5 -12.77 0.53 9.01
N ILE A 6 -12.21 0.05 10.11
CA ILE A 6 -12.58 0.50 11.44
C ILE A 6 -11.32 0.95 12.15
N VAL A 7 -11.39 2.10 12.80
CA VAL A 7 -10.31 2.64 13.62
C VAL A 7 -10.87 3.18 14.93
N GLU A 8 -10.13 2.97 16.01
CA GLU A 8 -10.45 3.48 17.35
C GLU A 8 -9.18 3.99 18.02
N ASN A 9 -9.29 5.09 18.74
CA ASN A 9 -8.20 5.72 19.49
C ASN A 9 -6.95 6.00 18.63
N PHE A 10 -7.12 6.73 17.54
CA PHE A 10 -6.03 7.07 16.64
C PHE A 10 -6.12 8.53 16.19
N LEU A 11 -5.08 9.34 16.47
CA LEU A 11 -4.98 10.76 16.12
C LEU A 11 -6.25 11.56 16.50
N SER A 12 -7.11 11.89 15.52
CA SER A 12 -8.36 12.63 15.73
C SER A 12 -9.56 11.74 16.09
N PHE A 13 -9.42 10.43 16.04
CA PHE A 13 -10.50 9.47 16.32
C PHE A 13 -10.44 9.01 17.77
N LYS A 14 -11.33 9.58 18.61
CA LYS A 14 -11.46 9.18 20.02
C LYS A 14 -12.14 7.82 20.16
N ASN A 15 -13.27 7.68 19.49
CA ASN A 15 -14.13 6.52 19.54
C ASN A 15 -13.94 5.65 18.29
N ARG A 16 -14.63 4.52 18.29
CA ARG A 16 -14.69 3.61 17.16
C ARG A 16 -15.41 4.25 15.98
N GLU A 17 -14.70 4.48 14.90
CA GLU A 17 -15.22 5.02 13.65
C GLU A 17 -15.20 3.96 12.55
N VAL A 18 -16.28 3.90 11.79
CA VAL A 18 -16.50 2.89 10.75
C VAL A 18 -16.64 3.56 9.40
N PHE A 19 -15.74 3.25 8.49
CA PHE A 19 -15.86 3.58 7.07
C PHE A 19 -16.35 2.34 6.32
N SER A 20 -17.47 2.47 5.59
CA SER A 20 -18.08 1.34 4.91
C SER A 20 -18.27 1.63 3.42
N LEU A 21 -17.85 0.67 2.60
CA LEU A 21 -18.12 0.61 1.16
C LEU A 21 -19.29 -0.33 0.84
N GLN A 22 -20.04 -0.75 1.85
CA GLN A 22 -21.25 -1.54 1.64
C GLN A 22 -22.33 -0.64 1.01
N PRO A 23 -22.91 -1.05 -0.12
CA PRO A 23 -23.99 -0.27 -0.74
C PRO A 23 -25.28 -0.40 0.10
N ASN A 24 -26.09 0.65 0.05
CA ASN A 24 -27.47 0.54 0.55
C ASN A 24 -28.32 -0.42 -0.32
N LYS A 25 -29.50 -0.76 0.15
CA LYS A 25 -30.41 -1.70 -0.54
C LYS A 25 -31.01 -1.18 -1.85
N GLY A 26 -30.68 0.05 -2.27
CA GLY A 26 -31.18 0.63 -3.51
C GLY A 26 -30.72 -0.09 -4.76
N THR A 27 -31.54 -0.10 -5.79
CA THR A 27 -31.28 -0.74 -7.09
C THR A 27 -30.65 0.22 -8.11
N LEU A 28 -30.60 1.51 -7.81
CA LEU A 28 -30.03 2.55 -8.67
C LEU A 28 -28.51 2.41 -8.77
N LYS A 29 -27.95 2.82 -9.91
CA LYS A 29 -26.48 2.89 -10.11
C LYS A 29 -25.75 1.56 -9.87
N ARG A 30 -26.22 0.49 -10.50
CA ARG A 30 -25.58 -0.84 -10.39
C ARG A 30 -24.13 -0.85 -10.88
N ASP A 31 -23.81 -0.02 -11.84
CA ASP A 31 -22.48 0.22 -12.40
C ASP A 31 -21.45 0.76 -11.37
N HIS A 32 -21.92 1.39 -10.29
CA HIS A 32 -21.09 1.85 -9.16
C HIS A 32 -20.78 0.76 -8.14
N LYS A 33 -21.33 -0.43 -8.29
CA LYS A 33 -21.10 -1.59 -7.44
C LYS A 33 -20.25 -2.63 -8.17
N THR A 34 -19.55 -3.43 -7.42
CA THR A 34 -18.83 -4.59 -7.98
C THR A 34 -19.81 -5.69 -8.34
N GLU A 35 -19.38 -6.69 -9.11
CA GLU A 35 -20.07 -7.96 -9.14
C GLU A 35 -20.10 -8.57 -7.73
N PRO A 36 -21.22 -9.25 -7.38
CA PRO A 36 -21.36 -9.76 -6.02
C PRO A 36 -20.41 -10.93 -5.75
N ILE A 37 -19.64 -10.81 -4.68
CA ILE A 37 -18.87 -11.93 -4.14
C ILE A 37 -19.73 -12.60 -3.07
N LYS A 38 -20.13 -13.86 -3.29
CA LYS A 38 -21.06 -14.60 -2.41
C LYS A 38 -22.35 -13.81 -2.09
N GLY A 39 -22.86 -13.03 -3.06
CA GLY A 39 -24.05 -12.22 -2.89
C GLY A 39 -23.84 -10.89 -2.16
N GLN A 40 -22.60 -10.53 -1.87
CA GLN A 40 -22.25 -9.24 -1.28
C GLN A 40 -21.72 -8.29 -2.34
N TRP A 41 -22.27 -7.08 -2.36
CA TRP A 41 -21.85 -5.99 -3.24
C TRP A 41 -20.96 -5.03 -2.46
N VAL A 42 -19.99 -4.44 -3.14
CA VAL A 42 -19.15 -3.36 -2.60
C VAL A 42 -19.18 -2.18 -3.55
N LEU A 43 -19.18 -0.97 -3.02
CA LEU A 43 -19.05 0.25 -3.81
C LEU A 43 -17.66 0.31 -4.42
N LYS A 44 -17.60 0.68 -5.72
CA LYS A 44 -16.31 0.83 -6.43
C LYS A 44 -15.53 2.06 -5.99
N SER A 45 -16.21 3.05 -5.43
CA SER A 45 -15.62 4.31 -4.98
C SER A 45 -16.42 4.93 -3.85
N ALA A 46 -15.75 5.73 -3.05
CA ALA A 46 -16.35 6.62 -2.06
C ALA A 46 -15.56 7.94 -2.02
N ALA A 47 -16.24 9.02 -1.70
CA ALA A 47 -15.61 10.31 -1.46
C ALA A 47 -15.87 10.75 -0.01
N MET A 48 -14.84 11.26 0.64
CA MET A 48 -14.90 11.75 2.02
C MET A 48 -14.82 13.27 2.03
N PHE A 49 -15.89 13.90 2.50
CA PHE A 49 -15.99 15.36 2.63
C PHE A 49 -15.97 15.76 4.10
N GLY A 50 -15.54 16.96 4.38
CA GLY A 50 -15.54 17.53 5.73
C GLY A 50 -14.64 18.77 5.81
N ALA A 51 -14.76 19.51 6.91
CA ALA A 51 -13.95 20.70 7.18
C ALA A 51 -12.45 20.41 7.21
N ASN A 52 -11.63 21.43 7.05
CA ASN A 52 -10.19 21.33 7.30
C ASN A 52 -9.96 20.88 8.74
N ALA A 53 -8.93 20.08 8.96
CA ALA A 53 -8.65 19.39 10.22
C ALA A 53 -9.72 18.39 10.72
N GLY A 54 -10.76 18.09 9.94
CA GLY A 54 -11.82 17.13 10.28
C GLY A 54 -11.41 15.65 10.30
N GLY A 55 -10.13 15.32 10.22
CA GLY A 55 -9.64 13.94 10.33
C GLY A 55 -9.53 13.16 9.02
N LYS A 56 -9.90 13.74 7.85
CA LYS A 56 -9.86 13.04 6.56
C LYS A 56 -8.51 12.39 6.25
N SER A 57 -7.43 13.14 6.41
CA SER A 57 -6.06 12.63 6.19
C SER A 57 -5.65 11.62 7.27
N ASN A 58 -6.12 11.79 8.51
CA ASN A 58 -5.83 10.85 9.60
C ASN A 58 -6.46 9.48 9.37
N PHE A 59 -7.60 9.45 8.69
CA PHE A 59 -8.22 8.20 8.25
C PHE A 59 -7.30 7.41 7.30
N VAL A 60 -6.76 8.07 6.28
CA VAL A 60 -5.83 7.44 5.34
C VAL A 60 -4.53 7.02 6.04
N LYS A 61 -4.02 7.84 6.98
CA LYS A 61 -2.85 7.50 7.80
C LYS A 61 -3.08 6.26 8.68
N ALA A 62 -4.30 6.07 9.21
CA ALA A 62 -4.63 4.85 9.96
C ALA A 62 -4.54 3.59 9.08
N ILE A 63 -5.08 3.66 7.85
CA ILE A 63 -4.98 2.56 6.89
C ILE A 63 -3.50 2.31 6.53
N GLU A 64 -2.71 3.37 6.32
CA GLU A 64 -1.29 3.24 6.00
C GLU A 64 -0.49 2.60 7.14
N LEU A 65 -0.70 3.07 8.36
CA LEU A 65 0.02 2.53 9.52
C LEU A 65 -0.28 1.05 9.71
N GLY A 66 -1.56 0.66 9.63
CA GLY A 66 -1.91 -0.76 9.71
C GLY A 66 -1.25 -1.60 8.61
N LYS A 67 -1.26 -1.11 7.37
CA LYS A 67 -0.53 -1.75 6.27
C LYS A 67 0.98 -1.82 6.55
N LYS A 68 1.58 -0.74 7.07
CA LYS A 68 3.00 -0.68 7.40
C LYS A 68 3.39 -1.72 8.46
N LEU A 69 2.58 -1.86 9.52
CA LEU A 69 2.81 -2.86 10.56
C LEU A 69 2.74 -4.29 10.02
N VAL A 70 1.81 -4.57 9.10
CA VAL A 70 1.73 -5.89 8.43
C VAL A 70 2.94 -6.14 7.53
N LEU A 71 3.32 -5.18 6.67
CA LEU A 71 4.32 -5.43 5.64
C LEU A 71 5.77 -5.22 6.12
N LYS A 72 6.00 -4.27 7.01
CA LYS A 72 7.36 -3.92 7.48
C LYS A 72 7.68 -4.39 8.89
N GLY A 73 6.62 -4.65 9.68
CA GLY A 73 6.75 -4.96 11.10
C GLY A 73 7.35 -3.81 11.93
N THR A 74 7.72 -4.12 13.13
CA THR A 74 8.46 -3.24 14.04
C THR A 74 9.85 -3.84 14.26
N ARG A 75 10.92 -3.05 14.24
CA ARG A 75 12.25 -3.54 14.58
C ARG A 75 12.26 -3.98 16.04
N THR A 76 13.06 -4.99 16.35
CA THR A 76 13.08 -5.63 17.69
C THR A 76 13.33 -4.61 18.81
N ASP A 77 14.16 -3.60 18.57
CA ASP A 77 14.58 -2.60 19.56
C ASP A 77 13.71 -1.33 19.53
N ASP A 78 12.85 -1.18 18.52
CA ASP A 78 11.99 0.00 18.37
C ASP A 78 10.65 -0.19 19.08
N LEU A 79 10.05 0.91 19.53
CA LEU A 79 8.66 0.95 19.94
C LEU A 79 7.75 0.93 18.71
N ILE A 80 6.52 0.43 18.88
CA ILE A 80 5.51 0.49 17.84
C ILE A 80 5.10 1.95 17.65
N GLU A 81 4.95 2.40 16.40
CA GLU A 81 4.41 3.74 16.11
C GLU A 81 2.99 3.86 16.67
N PHE A 82 2.84 4.67 17.71
CA PHE A 82 1.60 4.80 18.45
C PHE A 82 1.15 6.26 18.53
N TYR A 83 -0.02 6.55 18.00
CA TYR A 83 -0.59 7.90 17.90
C TYR A 83 -2.02 7.92 18.48
N PRO A 84 -2.19 7.80 19.82
CA PRO A 84 -3.52 7.79 20.42
C PRO A 84 -4.20 9.16 20.34
N PHE A 85 -5.49 9.20 20.64
CA PHE A 85 -6.22 10.45 20.77
C PHE A 85 -5.74 11.24 22.01
N LEU A 86 -5.08 12.38 21.79
CA LEU A 86 -4.37 13.09 22.85
C LEU A 86 -5.24 13.99 23.73
N LEU A 87 -6.46 14.33 23.30
CA LEU A 87 -7.35 15.25 24.04
C LEU A 87 -8.12 14.56 25.18
N SER A 88 -7.82 13.28 25.46
CA SER A 88 -8.38 12.51 26.57
C SER A 88 -7.27 11.81 27.32
N SER A 89 -7.15 12.02 28.63
CA SER A 89 -6.17 11.34 29.47
C SER A 89 -6.40 9.82 29.53
N GLU A 90 -7.62 9.38 29.42
CA GLU A 90 -8.00 7.97 29.35
C GLU A 90 -7.52 7.33 28.03
N ASN A 91 -7.76 8.00 26.89
CA ASN A 91 -7.38 7.50 25.59
C ASN A 91 -5.86 7.40 25.38
N LYS A 92 -5.06 8.25 26.05
CA LYS A 92 -3.59 8.15 26.02
C LYS A 92 -3.05 6.79 26.51
N LYS A 93 -3.83 6.10 27.35
CA LYS A 93 -3.47 4.81 27.93
C LYS A 93 -4.19 3.62 27.30
N LYS A 94 -5.16 3.87 26.41
CA LYS A 94 -5.90 2.83 25.70
C LYS A 94 -5.15 2.44 24.43
N ASP A 95 -5.32 1.20 24.04
CA ASP A 95 -4.82 0.71 22.76
C ASP A 95 -5.51 1.41 21.58
N THR A 96 -4.79 1.52 20.50
CA THR A 96 -5.36 1.79 19.18
C THR A 96 -5.85 0.48 18.58
N THR A 97 -7.06 0.48 18.02
CA THR A 97 -7.61 -0.69 17.32
C THR A 97 -7.79 -0.36 15.84
N ILE A 98 -7.31 -1.26 14.97
CA ILE A 98 -7.46 -1.18 13.51
C ILE A 98 -8.06 -2.48 13.01
N ILE A 99 -9.13 -2.40 12.18
CA ILE A 99 -9.81 -3.57 11.62
C ILE A 99 -10.07 -3.35 10.14
N TYR A 100 -9.77 -4.36 9.33
CA TYR A 100 -10.06 -4.43 7.91
C TYR A 100 -11.07 -5.55 7.64
N HIS A 101 -12.19 -5.20 7.01
CA HIS A 101 -13.06 -6.19 6.37
C HIS A 101 -12.73 -6.20 4.90
N ILE A 102 -12.23 -7.32 4.41
CA ILE A 102 -11.73 -7.46 3.05
C ILE A 102 -12.40 -8.61 2.30
N LEU A 103 -12.54 -8.41 1.00
CA LEU A 103 -12.98 -9.44 0.08
C LEU A 103 -11.81 -9.80 -0.84
N CYS A 104 -11.32 -11.01 -0.75
CA CYS A 104 -10.30 -11.60 -1.62
C CYS A 104 -10.57 -13.08 -1.82
N ASP A 105 -10.18 -13.63 -2.97
CA ASP A 105 -10.36 -15.04 -3.33
C ASP A 105 -11.76 -15.59 -3.09
N ASN A 106 -12.78 -14.81 -3.41
CA ASN A 106 -14.19 -15.13 -3.17
C ASN A 106 -14.56 -15.42 -1.70
N LYS A 107 -13.75 -14.94 -0.76
CA LYS A 107 -13.99 -15.04 0.67
C LYS A 107 -14.00 -13.65 1.30
N LYS A 108 -14.70 -13.54 2.41
CA LYS A 108 -14.70 -12.35 3.26
C LYS A 108 -13.89 -12.65 4.52
N TYR A 109 -12.96 -11.73 4.83
CA TYR A 109 -12.16 -11.80 6.03
C TYR A 109 -12.34 -10.55 6.88
N GLU A 110 -12.26 -10.72 8.20
CA GLU A 110 -12.01 -9.68 9.17
C GLU A 110 -10.61 -9.90 9.72
N TYR A 111 -9.73 -8.97 9.43
CA TYR A 111 -8.40 -8.91 10.03
C TYR A 111 -8.31 -7.67 10.91
N GLY A 112 -7.93 -7.85 12.16
CA GLY A 112 -7.82 -6.76 13.10
C GLY A 112 -6.75 -6.97 14.15
N PHE A 113 -6.34 -5.87 14.77
CA PHE A 113 -5.42 -5.88 15.89
C PHE A 113 -5.59 -4.64 16.76
N SER A 114 -5.26 -4.79 18.04
CA SER A 114 -5.18 -3.71 19.03
C SER A 114 -3.75 -3.63 19.56
N TYR A 115 -3.22 -2.42 19.73
CA TYR A 115 -1.84 -2.23 20.10
C TYR A 115 -1.62 -0.89 20.82
N ASN A 116 -0.51 -0.82 21.56
CA ASN A 116 0.08 0.39 22.09
C ASN A 116 1.57 0.49 21.69
N ALA A 117 2.31 1.42 22.26
CA ALA A 117 3.72 1.60 21.91
C ALA A 117 4.61 0.38 22.27
N GLU A 118 4.20 -0.42 23.24
CA GLU A 118 5.03 -1.48 23.81
C GLU A 118 4.69 -2.87 23.25
N GLN A 119 3.41 -3.10 22.86
CA GLN A 119 2.97 -4.42 22.44
C GLN A 119 1.76 -4.40 21.49
N ILE A 120 1.60 -5.49 20.77
CA ILE A 120 0.37 -5.90 20.12
C ILE A 120 -0.47 -6.60 21.20
N SER A 121 -1.50 -5.96 21.70
CA SER A 121 -2.33 -6.48 22.79
C SER A 121 -3.23 -7.61 22.31
N SER A 122 -3.78 -7.48 21.10
CA SER A 122 -4.55 -8.53 20.44
C SER A 122 -4.37 -8.48 18.94
N GLU A 123 -4.52 -9.64 18.28
CA GLU A 123 -4.51 -9.78 16.83
C GLU A 123 -5.42 -10.94 16.45
N TRP A 124 -6.19 -10.79 15.37
CA TRP A 124 -7.07 -11.85 14.90
C TRP A 124 -7.28 -11.81 13.39
N LEU A 125 -7.51 -12.97 12.84
CA LEU A 125 -7.99 -13.18 11.48
C LEU A 125 -9.16 -14.13 11.50
N LYS A 126 -10.29 -13.70 10.96
CA LYS A 126 -11.50 -14.51 10.84
C LYS A 126 -11.97 -14.55 9.40
N GLN A 127 -12.47 -15.69 8.98
CA GLN A 127 -13.25 -15.81 7.76
C GLN A 127 -14.73 -15.62 8.10
N ILE A 128 -15.37 -14.68 7.43
CA ILE A 128 -16.79 -14.33 7.65
C ILE A 128 -17.64 -14.97 6.55
N ASN A 129 -18.59 -15.79 6.91
CA ASN A 129 -19.60 -16.31 6.02
C ASN A 129 -20.98 -15.71 6.37
N LYS A 130 -22.01 -16.01 5.58
CA LYS A 130 -23.35 -15.45 5.76
C LYS A 130 -23.94 -15.73 7.15
N ASN A 131 -23.72 -16.93 7.71
CA ASN A 131 -24.32 -17.38 8.96
C ASN A 131 -23.29 -17.94 9.96
N SER A 132 -22.00 -17.83 9.70
CA SER A 132 -20.94 -18.36 10.55
C SER A 132 -19.65 -17.57 10.38
N GLU A 133 -18.83 -17.57 11.39
CA GLU A 133 -17.46 -17.09 11.32
C GLU A 133 -16.51 -18.22 11.76
N TYR A 134 -15.31 -18.20 11.16
CA TYR A 134 -14.24 -19.13 11.52
C TYR A 134 -13.03 -18.32 11.94
N VAL A 135 -12.58 -18.53 13.17
CA VAL A 135 -11.32 -17.95 13.65
C VAL A 135 -10.18 -18.73 13.01
N ILE A 136 -9.42 -18.07 12.14
CA ILE A 136 -8.23 -18.67 11.52
C ILE A 136 -7.09 -18.65 12.53
N PHE A 137 -6.88 -17.50 13.16
CA PHE A 137 -6.05 -17.35 14.37
C PHE A 137 -6.54 -16.20 15.22
N GLN A 138 -6.24 -16.26 16.51
CA GLN A 138 -6.48 -15.19 17.47
C GLN A 138 -5.37 -15.19 18.52
N ARG A 139 -4.88 -14.00 18.86
CA ARG A 139 -3.86 -13.77 19.87
C ARG A 139 -4.36 -12.73 20.88
N GLU A 140 -4.14 -13.00 22.17
CA GLU A 140 -4.29 -12.04 23.26
C GLU A 140 -3.02 -12.10 24.11
N THR A 141 -2.18 -11.08 23.99
CA THR A 141 -0.82 -11.10 24.53
C THR A 141 -0.82 -11.12 26.06
N GLU A 142 -1.63 -10.29 26.71
CA GLU A 142 -1.70 -10.24 28.18
C GLU A 142 -2.16 -11.56 28.82
N LYS A 143 -3.06 -12.27 28.13
CA LYS A 143 -3.57 -13.56 28.61
C LYS A 143 -2.70 -14.74 28.19
N SER A 144 -1.63 -14.49 27.42
CA SER A 144 -0.82 -15.53 26.82
C SER A 144 -1.62 -16.55 25.99
N ILE A 145 -2.73 -16.09 25.37
CA ILE A 145 -3.58 -16.92 24.52
C ILE A 145 -3.12 -16.75 23.08
N PHE A 146 -2.88 -17.86 22.39
CA PHE A 146 -2.67 -17.88 20.95
C PHE A 146 -3.40 -19.08 20.35
N GLU A 147 -4.58 -18.81 19.79
CA GLU A 147 -5.45 -19.79 19.18
C GLU A 147 -5.15 -19.95 17.70
N ILE A 148 -4.66 -21.10 17.30
CA ILE A 148 -4.34 -21.47 15.90
C ILE A 148 -4.90 -22.84 15.52
N SER A 149 -5.87 -23.36 16.27
CA SER A 149 -6.41 -24.72 16.08
C SER A 149 -6.93 -24.95 14.67
N TYR A 150 -7.48 -23.92 14.02
CA TYR A 150 -7.92 -24.02 12.62
C TYR A 150 -6.74 -24.31 11.68
N LEU A 151 -5.63 -23.59 11.83
CA LEU A 151 -4.43 -23.81 11.02
C LEU A 151 -3.81 -25.19 11.28
N LEU A 152 -3.75 -25.63 12.54
CA LEU A 152 -3.26 -26.95 12.90
C LEU A 152 -4.13 -28.06 12.31
N LYS A 153 -5.46 -27.89 12.29
CA LYS A 153 -6.38 -28.85 11.67
C LYS A 153 -6.18 -28.97 10.16
N LEU A 154 -5.86 -27.88 9.48
CA LEU A 154 -5.58 -27.89 8.03
C LEU A 154 -4.20 -28.49 7.70
N ASN A 155 -3.28 -28.48 8.64
CA ASN A 155 -1.90 -28.95 8.50
C ASN A 155 -1.62 -30.06 9.53
N PRO A 156 -2.18 -31.28 9.35
CA PRO A 156 -2.13 -32.34 10.35
C PRO A 156 -0.77 -33.05 10.41
N LYS A 157 0.15 -32.81 9.48
CA LYS A 157 1.49 -33.36 9.56
C LYS A 157 2.21 -32.80 10.79
N GLU A 158 2.89 -33.68 11.52
CA GLU A 158 3.53 -33.33 12.77
C GLU A 158 4.54 -32.18 12.62
N GLU A 159 5.36 -32.22 11.58
CA GLU A 159 6.37 -31.19 11.29
C GLU A 159 5.73 -29.82 11.02
N GLU A 160 4.68 -29.77 10.18
CA GLU A 160 3.95 -28.53 9.86
C GLU A 160 3.26 -27.96 11.10
N SER A 161 2.63 -28.82 11.91
CA SER A 161 1.95 -28.43 13.15
C SER A 161 2.93 -27.93 14.22
N GLN A 162 4.09 -28.60 14.37
CA GLN A 162 5.15 -28.16 15.28
C GLN A 162 5.72 -26.80 14.84
N PHE A 163 5.95 -26.62 13.54
CA PHE A 163 6.47 -25.36 13.01
C PHE A 163 5.47 -24.20 13.25
N LEU A 164 4.17 -24.38 12.95
CA LEU A 164 3.14 -23.36 13.23
C LEU A 164 3.03 -23.04 14.71
N SER A 165 3.07 -24.05 15.57
CA SER A 165 3.01 -23.87 17.03
C SER A 165 4.24 -23.14 17.55
N PHE A 166 5.42 -23.43 17.00
CA PHE A 166 6.65 -22.72 17.32
C PHE A 166 6.59 -21.26 16.86
N LEU A 167 6.17 -21.01 15.62
CA LEU A 167 6.05 -19.66 15.07
C LEU A 167 5.10 -18.80 15.90
N ALA A 168 3.94 -19.35 16.28
CA ALA A 168 2.99 -18.66 17.14
C ALA A 168 3.61 -18.26 18.47
N LYS A 169 4.33 -19.18 19.14
CA LYS A 169 5.00 -18.91 20.42
C LYS A 169 6.20 -17.98 20.29
N ALA A 170 6.91 -18.05 19.18
CA ALA A 170 8.11 -17.26 18.91
C ALA A 170 7.78 -15.83 18.40
N THR A 171 6.53 -15.53 18.06
CA THR A 171 6.12 -14.21 17.60
C THR A 171 6.36 -13.16 18.68
N PRO A 172 7.22 -12.16 18.47
CA PRO A 172 7.51 -11.13 19.45
C PRO A 172 6.26 -10.33 19.84
N GLN A 173 6.25 -9.78 21.04
CA GLN A 173 5.11 -8.98 21.52
C GLN A 173 4.85 -7.73 20.69
N ARG A 174 5.89 -7.16 20.06
CA ARG A 174 5.81 -5.96 19.21
C ARG A 174 5.57 -6.24 17.75
N GLN A 175 5.41 -7.52 17.37
CA GLN A 175 5.19 -7.93 15.98
C GLN A 175 3.81 -8.51 15.79
N LEU A 176 3.21 -8.25 14.63
CA LEU A 176 2.03 -8.95 14.18
C LEU A 176 2.40 -10.37 13.73
N PHE A 177 1.56 -11.35 14.08
CA PHE A 177 1.74 -12.72 13.61
C PHE A 177 1.65 -12.82 12.08
N LEU A 178 0.74 -12.05 11.48
CA LEU A 178 0.63 -12.00 10.02
C LEU A 178 1.93 -11.49 9.35
N HIS A 179 2.65 -10.57 10.01
CA HIS A 179 3.98 -10.14 9.57
C HIS A 179 5.02 -11.27 9.67
N GLU A 180 5.05 -12.00 10.78
CA GLU A 180 5.97 -13.14 10.95
C GLU A 180 5.74 -14.24 9.92
N VAL A 181 4.45 -14.54 9.63
CA VAL A 181 4.06 -15.46 8.55
C VAL A 181 4.65 -15.03 7.20
N MET A 182 4.48 -13.75 6.86
CA MET A 182 4.96 -13.20 5.59
C MET A 182 6.49 -13.15 5.53
N SER A 183 7.14 -12.63 6.56
CA SER A 183 8.59 -12.37 6.55
C SER A 183 9.43 -13.64 6.55
N ARG A 184 8.87 -14.75 7.04
CA ARG A 184 9.54 -16.05 7.10
C ARG A 184 9.19 -17.00 5.97
N ASN A 185 8.41 -16.54 4.97
CA ASN A 185 7.99 -17.35 3.82
C ASN A 185 7.47 -18.73 4.23
N ILE A 186 6.55 -18.78 5.21
CA ILE A 186 6.16 -20.07 5.82
C ILE A 186 5.50 -21.06 4.84
N HIS A 187 5.01 -20.59 3.68
CA HIS A 187 4.51 -21.45 2.61
C HIS A 187 5.55 -22.48 2.09
N GLU A 188 6.84 -22.26 2.33
CA GLU A 188 7.89 -23.24 2.02
C GLU A 188 7.86 -24.46 2.97
N ASN A 189 7.32 -24.26 4.19
CA ASN A 189 7.32 -25.27 5.25
C ASN A 189 5.93 -25.78 5.64
N VAL A 190 4.88 -25.11 5.19
CA VAL A 190 3.49 -25.38 5.58
C VAL A 190 2.59 -25.33 4.36
N SER A 191 1.78 -26.37 4.14
CA SER A 191 1.07 -26.56 2.87
C SER A 191 -0.24 -25.78 2.78
N ASN A 192 -1.02 -25.70 3.84
CA ASN A 192 -2.41 -25.23 3.79
C ASN A 192 -2.62 -23.93 4.56
N ILE A 193 -1.98 -22.85 4.10
CA ILE A 193 -2.05 -21.50 4.67
C ILE A 193 -2.70 -20.49 3.73
N LYS A 194 -3.45 -20.97 2.72
CA LYS A 194 -4.04 -20.13 1.68
C LYS A 194 -4.83 -18.94 2.20
N ASP A 195 -5.52 -19.07 3.33
CA ASP A 195 -6.27 -17.97 3.93
C ASP A 195 -5.35 -16.85 4.46
N LEU A 196 -4.17 -17.20 4.98
CA LEU A 196 -3.14 -16.23 5.38
C LEU A 196 -2.53 -15.56 4.15
N ASP A 197 -2.15 -16.35 3.14
CA ASP A 197 -1.54 -15.86 1.90
C ASP A 197 -2.48 -14.89 1.17
N SER A 198 -3.78 -15.21 1.07
CA SER A 198 -4.77 -14.34 0.43
C SER A 198 -4.86 -12.97 1.10
N VAL A 199 -4.81 -12.92 2.43
CA VAL A 199 -4.84 -11.67 3.19
C VAL A 199 -3.53 -10.90 3.05
N ILE A 200 -2.39 -11.56 3.13
CA ILE A 200 -1.07 -10.96 2.92
C ILE A 200 -0.98 -10.37 1.50
N GLU A 201 -1.36 -11.13 0.49
CA GLU A 201 -1.34 -10.69 -0.91
C GLU A 201 -2.25 -9.48 -1.14
N TRP A 202 -3.40 -9.43 -0.44
CA TRP A 202 -4.25 -8.27 -0.49
C TRP A 202 -3.53 -7.00 0.04
N PHE A 203 -2.80 -7.08 1.16
CA PHE A 203 -2.01 -5.95 1.66
C PHE A 203 -0.87 -5.56 0.71
N VAL A 204 -0.19 -6.54 0.11
CA VAL A 204 0.94 -6.30 -0.80
C VAL A 204 0.47 -5.70 -2.12
N ASN A 205 -0.50 -6.35 -2.77
CA ASN A 205 -0.84 -6.12 -4.17
C ASN A 205 -2.09 -5.26 -4.38
N SER A 206 -3.11 -5.38 -3.52
CA SER A 206 -4.41 -4.74 -3.74
C SER A 206 -4.54 -3.40 -3.02
N LEU A 207 -4.10 -3.29 -1.76
CA LEU A 207 -4.19 -2.04 -1.02
C LEU A 207 -3.09 -1.07 -1.47
N LYS A 208 -3.46 -0.04 -2.22
CA LYS A 208 -2.56 1.05 -2.61
C LYS A 208 -2.99 2.34 -1.92
N ILE A 209 -2.06 3.02 -1.28
CA ILE A 209 -2.29 4.28 -0.58
C ILE A 209 -1.46 5.34 -1.28
N ILE A 210 -2.11 6.45 -1.63
CA ILE A 210 -1.49 7.54 -2.37
C ILE A 210 -1.74 8.83 -1.58
N PHE A 211 -0.68 9.46 -1.13
CA PHE A 211 -0.69 10.81 -0.59
C PHE A 211 -0.28 11.81 -1.68
N PRO A 212 -0.53 13.11 -1.50
CA PRO A 212 -0.12 14.13 -2.48
C PRO A 212 1.38 14.12 -2.80
N ASP A 213 2.21 13.74 -1.82
CA ASP A 213 3.67 13.64 -1.91
C ASP A 213 4.17 12.22 -2.18
N THR A 214 3.26 11.24 -2.34
CA THR A 214 3.66 9.85 -2.64
C THR A 214 4.33 9.80 -4.01
N PRO A 215 5.61 9.42 -4.09
CA PRO A 215 6.26 9.26 -5.38
C PRO A 215 5.58 8.14 -6.16
N TYR A 216 5.07 8.48 -7.34
CA TYR A 216 4.45 7.50 -8.22
C TYR A 216 5.47 6.41 -8.59
N LYS A 217 5.06 5.13 -8.62
CA LYS A 217 5.93 4.06 -9.11
C LYS A 217 6.31 4.35 -10.56
N GLN A 218 7.53 4.78 -10.73
CA GLN A 218 8.07 5.54 -11.86
C GLN A 218 8.03 4.76 -13.20
N GLY A 219 8.06 3.42 -13.16
CA GLY A 219 8.11 2.60 -14.36
C GLY A 219 6.86 2.66 -15.26
N VAL A 220 5.67 2.89 -14.68
CA VAL A 220 4.41 2.97 -15.47
C VAL A 220 4.33 4.28 -16.25
N LEU A 221 4.72 5.39 -15.61
CA LEU A 221 4.73 6.71 -16.28
C LEU A 221 5.72 6.72 -17.44
N LEU A 222 6.87 6.12 -17.28
CA LEU A 222 7.92 6.08 -18.29
C LEU A 222 7.56 5.18 -19.47
N LYS A 223 6.92 4.03 -19.22
CA LYS A 223 6.33 3.21 -20.29
C LYS A 223 5.22 3.95 -21.03
N ALA A 224 4.38 4.69 -20.30
CA ALA A 224 3.31 5.49 -20.91
C ALA A 224 3.84 6.63 -21.79
N VAL A 225 5.02 7.15 -21.52
CA VAL A 225 5.64 8.21 -22.33
C VAL A 225 6.38 7.69 -23.56
N ASP A 226 6.78 6.42 -23.55
CA ASP A 226 7.39 5.74 -24.71
C ASP A 226 6.30 5.22 -25.67
N ASP A 227 5.10 4.94 -25.19
CA ASP A 227 3.92 4.57 -26.00
C ASP A 227 3.17 5.84 -26.48
N ASN A 228 3.07 6.02 -27.78
CA ASN A 228 2.45 7.21 -28.36
C ASN A 228 0.93 7.33 -28.05
N ASP A 229 0.21 6.24 -27.89
CA ASP A 229 -1.22 6.26 -27.59
C ASP A 229 -1.45 6.59 -26.11
N LEU A 230 -0.69 5.98 -25.22
CA LEU A 230 -0.72 6.30 -23.78
C LEU A 230 -0.25 7.74 -23.53
N LYS A 231 0.77 8.22 -24.24
CA LYS A 231 1.27 9.60 -24.19
C LYS A 231 0.18 10.61 -24.60
N ARG A 232 -0.53 10.34 -25.70
CA ARG A 232 -1.65 11.19 -26.15
C ARG A 232 -2.80 11.19 -25.13
N GLY A 233 -3.18 10.02 -24.62
CA GLY A 233 -4.20 9.87 -23.59
C GLY A 233 -3.84 10.62 -22.30
N PHE A 234 -2.57 10.51 -21.85
CA PHE A 234 -2.09 11.21 -20.68
C PHE A 234 -2.07 12.74 -20.87
N GLY A 235 -1.62 13.23 -22.01
CA GLY A 235 -1.70 14.65 -22.36
C GLY A 235 -3.14 15.17 -22.39
N ALA A 236 -4.08 14.39 -22.96
CA ALA A 236 -5.50 14.74 -22.96
C ALA A 236 -6.07 14.83 -21.54
N LEU A 237 -5.68 13.92 -20.65
CA LEU A 237 -6.10 13.93 -19.25
C LEU A 237 -5.55 15.14 -18.48
N LEU A 238 -4.29 15.48 -18.69
CA LEU A 238 -3.65 16.66 -18.07
C LEU A 238 -4.36 17.96 -18.48
N ARG A 239 -4.71 18.09 -19.76
CA ARG A 239 -5.51 19.22 -20.26
C ARG A 239 -6.92 19.25 -19.70
N TYR A 240 -7.58 18.09 -19.64
CA TYR A 240 -8.94 17.98 -19.08
C TYR A 240 -8.99 18.46 -17.63
N PHE A 241 -7.99 18.15 -16.82
CA PHE A 241 -7.89 18.61 -15.43
C PHE A 241 -7.36 20.04 -15.29
N ASN A 242 -7.14 20.74 -16.39
CA ASN A 242 -6.63 22.12 -16.39
C ASN A 242 -5.38 22.32 -15.54
N THR A 243 -4.42 21.39 -15.64
CA THR A 243 -3.18 21.40 -14.87
C THR A 243 -2.16 22.43 -15.35
N GLY A 244 -2.42 23.09 -16.47
CA GLY A 244 -1.44 23.95 -17.16
C GLY A 244 -0.38 23.17 -17.94
N ILE A 245 -0.43 21.83 -17.91
CA ILE A 245 0.49 20.94 -18.63
C ILE A 245 -0.18 20.45 -19.89
N ASP A 246 0.46 20.64 -21.04
CA ASP A 246 -0.05 20.23 -22.34
C ASP A 246 0.32 18.79 -22.71
N GLY A 247 1.41 18.30 -22.10
CA GLY A 247 1.90 16.94 -22.30
C GLY A 247 3.20 16.67 -21.57
N VAL A 248 3.77 15.51 -21.85
CA VAL A 248 5.07 15.07 -21.32
C VAL A 248 5.95 14.55 -22.44
N LYS A 249 7.27 14.69 -22.29
CA LYS A 249 8.22 14.11 -23.21
C LYS A 249 9.49 13.64 -22.51
N LEU A 250 10.18 12.66 -23.10
CA LEU A 250 11.51 12.22 -22.69
C LEU A 250 12.54 12.93 -23.55
N ILE A 251 13.56 13.51 -22.92
CA ILE A 251 14.68 14.18 -23.58
C ILE A 251 15.94 13.41 -23.23
N GLU A 252 16.73 13.05 -24.23
CA GLU A 252 18.03 12.41 -24.02
C GLU A 252 18.97 13.36 -23.29
N VAL A 253 19.68 12.83 -22.30
CA VAL A 253 20.63 13.54 -21.48
C VAL A 253 21.90 12.68 -21.33
N GLN A 254 23.06 13.32 -21.22
CA GLN A 254 24.32 12.62 -20.99
C GLN A 254 24.40 12.24 -19.51
N PHE A 255 24.38 10.93 -19.22
CA PHE A 255 24.37 10.41 -17.87
C PHE A 255 25.56 10.89 -17.03
N GLU A 256 26.72 10.99 -17.64
CA GLU A 256 27.97 11.42 -17.01
C GLU A 256 27.92 12.89 -16.55
N LYS A 257 27.09 13.71 -17.18
CA LYS A 257 26.91 15.13 -16.85
C LYS A 257 25.86 15.39 -15.76
N LEU A 258 25.21 14.37 -15.26
CA LEU A 258 24.18 14.53 -14.23
C LEU A 258 24.75 14.83 -12.83
N GLY A 259 26.07 14.79 -12.65
CA GLY A 259 26.69 15.04 -11.35
C GLY A 259 26.51 13.92 -10.33
N ILE A 260 26.12 12.74 -10.78
CA ILE A 260 25.90 11.57 -9.92
C ILE A 260 27.25 11.06 -9.39
N PRO A 261 27.40 10.81 -8.07
CA PRO A 261 28.64 10.27 -7.52
C PRO A 261 29.08 8.97 -8.20
N GLN A 262 30.38 8.80 -8.44
CA GLN A 262 30.92 7.65 -9.20
C GLN A 262 30.55 6.30 -8.58
N ASP A 263 30.49 6.20 -7.25
CA ASP A 263 30.11 4.96 -6.56
C ASP A 263 28.65 4.60 -6.86
N LEU A 264 27.77 5.59 -6.91
CA LEU A 264 26.36 5.38 -7.27
C LEU A 264 26.23 5.02 -8.77
N GLN A 265 27.02 5.61 -9.64
CA GLN A 265 27.06 5.24 -11.08
C GLN A 265 27.44 3.76 -11.24
N ARG A 266 28.47 3.29 -10.49
CA ARG A 266 28.89 1.87 -10.52
C ARG A 266 27.81 0.94 -10.00
N ALA A 267 27.15 1.31 -8.90
CA ALA A 267 26.04 0.53 -8.33
C ALA A 267 24.89 0.40 -9.32
N ILE A 268 24.47 1.51 -9.95
CA ILE A 268 23.43 1.54 -10.98
C ILE A 268 23.79 0.62 -12.15
N LYS A 269 25.02 0.72 -12.65
CA LYS A 269 25.51 -0.12 -13.76
C LYS A 269 25.47 -1.61 -13.39
N THR A 270 25.90 -1.93 -12.19
CA THR A 270 25.89 -3.32 -11.69
C THR A 270 24.46 -3.86 -11.55
N ASP A 271 23.52 -3.06 -11.05
CA ASP A 271 22.13 -3.49 -10.88
C ASP A 271 21.41 -3.64 -12.23
N LEU A 272 21.66 -2.77 -13.20
CA LEU A 272 21.14 -2.92 -14.55
C LEU A 272 21.72 -4.16 -15.25
N SER A 273 23.00 -4.48 -15.02
CA SER A 273 23.65 -5.66 -15.62
C SER A 273 23.16 -6.99 -15.08
N LYS A 274 22.55 -7.01 -13.86
CA LYS A 274 21.96 -8.23 -13.27
C LYS A 274 20.60 -8.60 -13.87
N SER A 275 19.96 -7.68 -14.58
CA SER A 275 18.70 -7.95 -15.28
C SER A 275 18.97 -8.83 -16.50
N ASN A 276 18.47 -10.06 -16.49
CA ASN A 276 18.61 -11.04 -17.57
C ASN A 276 17.80 -10.72 -18.86
N THR A 277 17.44 -9.48 -19.10
CA THR A 277 16.69 -9.05 -20.29
C THR A 277 17.56 -8.14 -21.13
N ASP A 278 17.53 -8.36 -22.44
CA ASP A 278 18.27 -7.53 -23.45
C ASP A 278 17.93 -6.04 -23.39
N GLU A 279 16.89 -5.68 -22.67
CA GLU A 279 16.46 -4.30 -22.40
C GLU A 279 16.34 -4.05 -20.88
N ALA A 280 17.45 -4.11 -20.16
CA ALA A 280 17.47 -3.69 -18.76
C ALA A 280 17.20 -2.19 -18.67
N PHE A 281 16.03 -1.80 -18.15
CA PHE A 281 15.72 -0.42 -17.88
C PHE A 281 15.42 -0.20 -16.39
N GLY A 282 15.81 0.98 -15.91
CA GLY A 282 15.56 1.41 -14.55
C GLY A 282 15.05 2.84 -14.51
N THR A 283 14.62 3.25 -13.33
CA THR A 283 14.26 4.63 -13.07
C THR A 283 15.20 5.20 -12.02
N LEU A 284 15.70 6.39 -12.26
CA LEU A 284 16.57 7.12 -11.35
C LEU A 284 15.92 8.45 -11.00
N ARG A 285 15.75 8.73 -9.72
CA ARG A 285 15.43 10.07 -9.23
C ARG A 285 16.71 10.68 -8.66
N PHE A 286 17.12 11.78 -9.26
CA PHE A 286 18.31 12.50 -8.85
C PHE A 286 18.10 14.01 -9.05
N ASP A 287 18.48 14.82 -8.07
CA ASP A 287 18.34 16.27 -8.08
C ASP A 287 16.92 16.71 -8.49
N ASP A 288 15.91 16.12 -7.81
CA ASP A 288 14.47 16.33 -8.06
C ASP A 288 13.97 16.01 -9.49
N ASN A 289 14.83 15.46 -10.34
CA ASN A 289 14.46 15.05 -11.68
C ASN A 289 14.27 13.53 -11.77
N LEU A 290 13.40 13.12 -12.69
CA LEU A 290 13.14 11.72 -13.00
C LEU A 290 13.78 11.35 -14.33
N TYR A 291 14.59 10.31 -14.30
CA TYR A 291 15.29 9.78 -15.47
C TYR A 291 14.87 8.34 -15.75
N LEU A 292 14.68 8.03 -17.01
CA LEU A 292 14.69 6.66 -17.52
C LEU A 292 16.13 6.32 -17.89
N ILE A 293 16.65 5.23 -17.34
CA ILE A 293 18.02 4.77 -17.60
C ILE A 293 17.98 3.37 -18.20
N ASN A 294 18.74 3.18 -19.26
CA ASN A 294 18.90 1.88 -19.93
C ASN A 294 20.38 1.60 -20.06
N LEU A 295 20.75 0.32 -19.98
CA LEU A 295 22.10 -0.14 -20.31
C LEU A 295 22.11 -0.66 -21.75
N ILE A 296 22.79 0.07 -22.65
CA ILE A 296 22.90 -0.28 -24.08
C ILE A 296 24.40 -0.30 -24.43
N ASP A 297 24.87 -1.42 -24.97
CA ASP A 297 26.28 -1.64 -25.34
C ASP A 297 27.27 -1.34 -24.20
N GLY A 298 26.87 -1.62 -22.96
CA GLY A 298 27.70 -1.38 -21.77
C GLY A 298 27.75 0.07 -21.30
N GLU A 299 27.04 0.99 -21.96
CA GLU A 299 26.87 2.39 -21.56
C GLU A 299 25.49 2.67 -21.03
N ILE A 300 25.41 3.56 -20.01
CA ILE A 300 24.12 3.99 -19.47
C ILE A 300 23.60 5.14 -20.34
N LYS A 301 22.48 4.90 -21.01
CA LYS A 301 21.71 5.95 -21.68
C LYS A 301 20.64 6.46 -20.73
N ALA A 302 20.49 7.77 -20.64
CA ALA A 302 19.52 8.42 -19.77
C ALA A 302 18.59 9.34 -20.56
N LYS A 303 17.29 9.26 -20.24
CA LYS A 303 16.27 10.17 -20.75
C LYS A 303 15.62 10.88 -19.58
N LYS A 304 15.56 12.20 -19.59
CA LYS A 304 14.89 13.01 -18.56
C LYS A 304 13.43 13.20 -18.93
N LEU A 305 12.53 13.01 -17.94
CA LEU A 305 11.12 13.33 -18.10
C LEU A 305 10.91 14.84 -17.94
N MET A 306 10.25 15.45 -18.91
CA MET A 306 9.94 16.87 -18.95
C MET A 306 8.46 17.08 -19.18
N THR A 307 7.89 18.10 -18.54
CA THR A 307 6.55 18.60 -18.87
C THR A 307 6.61 19.58 -20.01
N VAL A 308 5.54 19.63 -20.77
CA VAL A 308 5.40 20.50 -21.94
C VAL A 308 4.27 21.47 -21.67
N HIS A 309 4.52 22.76 -21.86
CA HIS A 309 3.54 23.84 -21.63
C HIS A 309 3.37 24.67 -22.88
N LYS A 310 2.18 25.21 -23.14
CA LYS A 310 1.95 26.19 -24.20
C LYS A 310 2.51 27.53 -23.78
N LYS A 311 3.19 28.20 -24.71
CA LYS A 311 3.51 29.62 -24.57
C LYS A 311 2.25 30.46 -24.71
N ILE A 312 2.18 31.57 -23.98
CA ILE A 312 1.02 32.47 -24.02
C ILE A 312 0.98 33.22 -25.37
N ASP A 313 2.12 33.49 -25.98
CA ASP A 313 2.24 34.40 -27.11
C ASP A 313 2.43 33.74 -28.48
N ASP A 314 2.62 32.40 -28.57
CA ASP A 314 2.64 31.70 -29.85
C ASP A 314 2.69 30.17 -29.76
N ALA A 315 2.51 29.53 -30.94
CA ALA A 315 2.23 28.10 -31.10
C ALA A 315 3.39 27.14 -30.71
N ASP A 316 4.53 27.62 -30.31
CA ASP A 316 5.67 26.78 -29.95
C ASP A 316 5.64 26.34 -28.49
N VAL A 317 5.69 25.04 -28.33
CA VAL A 317 5.66 24.34 -27.03
C VAL A 317 7.08 24.17 -26.52
N GLU A 318 7.43 24.81 -25.40
CA GLU A 318 8.74 24.61 -24.78
C GLU A 318 8.68 23.58 -23.63
N PRO A 319 9.68 22.68 -23.56
CA PRO A 319 9.81 21.80 -22.41
C PRO A 319 10.33 22.59 -21.21
N VAL A 320 9.61 22.51 -20.11
CA VAL A 320 10.00 23.11 -18.83
C VAL A 320 10.23 22.00 -17.80
N SER A 321 11.35 22.07 -17.09
CA SER A 321 11.62 21.18 -15.98
C SER A 321 10.94 21.71 -14.73
N TYR A 322 9.82 21.12 -14.33
CA TYR A 322 9.25 21.34 -13.01
C TYR A 322 9.57 20.15 -12.12
N THR A 323 10.15 20.44 -10.96
CA THR A 323 10.59 19.47 -9.96
C THR A 323 9.43 18.84 -9.20
N HIS A 324 8.24 19.43 -9.25
CA HIS A 324 7.06 18.93 -8.58
C HIS A 324 5.84 18.97 -9.50
N LEU A 325 5.37 17.79 -9.91
CA LEU A 325 3.98 17.59 -10.31
C LEU A 325 3.11 17.62 -9.05
N THR A 326 3.07 18.75 -8.37
CA THR A 326 2.02 19.01 -7.40
C THR A 326 0.79 19.38 -8.20
N LEU A 327 -0.22 18.53 -8.21
CA LEU A 327 -1.56 18.94 -8.61
C LEU A 327 -1.89 20.21 -7.79
N PRO A 328 -2.37 21.28 -8.43
CA PRO A 328 -2.75 22.48 -7.69
C PRO A 328 -3.76 22.04 -6.64
N THR A 329 -3.44 22.28 -5.37
CA THR A 329 -4.41 22.17 -4.28
C THR A 329 -5.44 23.23 -4.58
N ILE A 330 -6.58 22.83 -5.09
CA ILE A 330 -7.74 23.71 -5.23
C ILE A 330 -8.10 24.11 -3.79
N ALA A 331 -7.84 25.36 -3.46
CA ALA A 331 -8.18 25.97 -2.18
C ALA A 331 -9.70 26.08 -2.03
#